data_d682a3c8c19ccfef79d301eb4a13b3e6
#
_entry.id   d682a3c8c19ccfef79d301eb4a13b3e6
#
_cell.length_a   1.000
_cell.length_b   1.000
_cell.length_c   1.000
_cell.angle_alpha   90.00
_cell.angle_beta   90.00
_cell.angle_gamma   90.00
#
_symmetry.space_group_name_H-M   'P 1'
#
loop_
_entity.id
_entity.type
_entity.pdbx_description
1 polymer ?
#
loop_
_entity_poly.entity_id
_entity_poly.type
_entity_poly.pdbx_seq_one_letter_code
_entity_poly.pdbx_strand_id
1 'polypeptide(L)'
;IIGMLVSFIYQFVNRKDTAFNAVLLNASLLDQMSSEQPDFLTDFAEKEGIDLNTSDITFDTSIRIVEDSMDEVSVTSTQKLMAYVAANELDSMITDFNSFQKYANSSLFYDLRDILTEEQLQALEPYFYYVDREVVLAIEAANDDLNSDYSPEYPDPLHPEEMQDPVPVGICLTDCKDLTDNYYFRGDGIVMG
;
A
#
# COMPACT_ATOMS: atom_id res chain seq x y z
N ILE A 1 -7.87 19.15 34.98
CA ILE A 1 -6.93 19.79 34.05
C ILE A 1 -5.53 19.16 34.16
N ILE A 2 -4.94 19.08 35.38
CA ILE A 2 -3.59 18.52 35.59
C ILE A 2 -3.53 17.04 35.14
N GLY A 3 -4.53 16.22 35.46
CA GLY A 3 -4.59 14.80 35.03
C GLY A 3 -4.63 14.63 33.51
N MET A 4 -5.35 15.52 32.78
CA MET A 4 -5.34 15.52 31.30
C MET A 4 -3.98 15.91 30.73
N LEU A 5 -3.33 16.88 31.34
CA LEU A 5 -2.01 17.33 30.89
C LEU A 5 -0.93 16.26 31.12
N VAL A 6 -0.96 15.60 32.26
CA VAL A 6 -0.06 14.47 32.58
C VAL A 6 -0.32 13.29 31.63
N SER A 7 -1.59 12.97 31.35
CA SER A 7 -1.94 11.91 30.40
C SER A 7 -1.47 12.23 28.99
N PHE A 8 -1.62 13.48 28.55
CA PHE A 8 -1.16 13.95 27.24
C PHE A 8 0.37 13.88 27.13
N ILE A 9 1.09 14.36 28.15
CA ILE A 9 2.56 14.30 28.18
C ILE A 9 3.03 12.85 28.20
N TYR A 10 2.37 11.98 28.98
CA TYR A 10 2.71 10.56 29.04
C TYR A 10 2.53 9.87 27.69
N GLN A 11 1.44 10.13 26.98
CA GLN A 11 1.20 9.58 25.63
C GLN A 11 2.22 10.12 24.62
N PHE A 12 2.61 11.39 24.74
CA PHE A 12 3.60 11.99 23.83
C PHE A 12 5.01 11.45 24.06
N VAL A 13 5.41 11.28 25.34
CA VAL A 13 6.76 10.79 25.71
C VAL A 13 6.92 9.28 25.47
N ASN A 14 5.83 8.51 25.60
CA ASN A 14 5.85 7.05 25.39
C ASN A 14 5.33 6.62 23.99
N ARG A 15 5.22 7.57 23.04
CA ARG A 15 4.88 7.21 21.67
C ARG A 15 6.07 6.45 21.09
N LYS A 16 5.80 5.21 20.66
CA LYS A 16 6.77 4.43 19.92
C LYS A 16 6.96 5.01 18.53
N ASP A 17 8.17 4.90 18.01
CA ASP A 17 8.43 5.21 16.61
C ASP A 17 7.81 4.11 15.73
N THR A 18 7.20 4.50 14.62
CA THR A 18 6.70 3.53 13.65
C THR A 18 7.88 3.04 12.82
N ALA A 19 8.19 1.76 12.96
CA ALA A 19 9.29 1.13 12.20
C ALA A 19 8.82 0.69 10.81
N PHE A 20 7.54 0.38 10.65
CA PHE A 20 6.94 0.03 9.36
C PHE A 20 5.45 0.33 9.36
N ASN A 21 4.98 1.01 8.33
CA ASN A 21 3.58 1.39 8.15
C ASN A 21 3.06 0.96 6.79
N ALA A 22 2.24 -0.10 6.78
CA ALA A 22 1.53 -0.55 5.60
C ALA A 22 0.05 -0.18 5.66
N VAL A 23 -0.48 0.33 4.57
CA VAL A 23 -1.92 0.49 4.38
C VAL A 23 -2.47 -0.72 3.63
N LEU A 24 -3.42 -1.41 4.24
CA LEU A 24 -4.21 -2.46 3.60
C LEU A 24 -5.51 -1.84 3.07
N LEU A 25 -5.43 -1.26 1.88
CA LEU A 25 -6.53 -0.53 1.27
C LEU A 25 -7.70 -1.47 0.93
N ASN A 26 -8.91 -1.10 1.34
CA ASN A 26 -10.13 -1.87 1.12
C ASN A 26 -10.11 -3.28 1.75
N ALA A 27 -9.21 -3.52 2.70
CA ALA A 27 -9.12 -4.78 3.41
C ALA A 27 -9.83 -4.73 4.78
N SER A 28 -10.08 -5.88 5.35
CA SER A 28 -10.56 -6.03 6.72
C SER A 28 -10.00 -7.29 7.36
N LEU A 29 -9.78 -7.26 8.67
CA LEU A 29 -9.43 -8.45 9.44
C LEU A 29 -10.54 -9.50 9.30
N LEU A 30 -10.16 -10.75 9.10
CA LEU A 30 -11.10 -11.88 9.10
C LEU A 30 -11.66 -12.12 10.49
N ASP A 31 -10.82 -12.06 11.52
CA ASP A 31 -11.25 -12.10 12.92
C ASP A 31 -11.43 -10.68 13.48
N GLN A 32 -12.62 -10.11 13.25
CA GLN A 32 -12.98 -8.79 13.78
C GLN A 32 -13.22 -8.77 15.31
N MET A 33 -13.27 -9.93 15.96
CA MET A 33 -13.48 -10.04 17.40
C MET A 33 -12.16 -10.10 18.16
N SER A 34 -11.05 -10.39 17.48
CA SER A 34 -9.71 -10.30 18.07
C SER A 34 -9.28 -8.83 18.13
N SER A 35 -8.89 -8.37 19.31
CA SER A 35 -8.19 -7.10 19.49
C SER A 35 -6.67 -7.25 19.35
N GLU A 36 -6.21 -8.47 19.12
CA GLU A 36 -4.79 -8.80 18.97
C GLU A 36 -4.38 -8.68 17.51
N GLN A 37 -3.17 -8.20 17.29
CA GLN A 37 -2.59 -8.20 15.94
C GLN A 37 -2.28 -9.64 15.51
N PRO A 38 -2.33 -9.95 14.21
CA PRO A 38 -1.96 -11.27 13.71
C PRO A 38 -0.55 -11.69 14.12
N ASP A 39 -0.38 -12.95 14.50
CA ASP A 39 0.89 -13.51 14.99
C ASP A 39 2.06 -13.31 14.01
N PHE A 40 1.80 -13.33 12.69
CA PHE A 40 2.84 -13.14 11.69
C PHE A 40 3.55 -11.78 11.78
N LEU A 41 2.92 -10.74 12.37
CA LEU A 41 3.56 -9.44 12.59
C LEU A 41 4.67 -9.53 13.64
N THR A 42 4.53 -10.42 14.62
CA THR A 42 5.58 -10.70 15.59
C THR A 42 6.75 -11.43 14.92
N ASP A 43 6.44 -12.43 14.09
CA ASP A 43 7.45 -13.18 13.33
C ASP A 43 8.19 -12.26 12.35
N PHE A 44 7.46 -11.36 11.70
CA PHE A 44 8.05 -10.32 10.84
C PHE A 44 9.01 -9.40 11.61
N ALA A 45 8.58 -8.91 12.77
CA ALA A 45 9.40 -8.05 13.61
C ALA A 45 10.69 -8.74 14.06
N GLU A 46 10.60 -10.01 14.50
CA GLU A 46 11.76 -10.81 14.90
C GLU A 46 12.74 -10.99 13.73
N LYS A 47 12.23 -11.28 12.53
CA LYS A 47 13.02 -11.52 11.33
C LYS A 47 13.75 -10.27 10.86
N GLU A 48 13.10 -9.13 10.94
CA GLU A 48 13.65 -7.82 10.56
C GLU A 48 14.44 -7.14 11.70
N GLY A 49 14.50 -7.74 12.89
CA GLY A 49 15.22 -7.21 14.05
C GLY A 49 14.54 -5.97 14.65
N ILE A 50 13.24 -5.83 14.50
CA ILE A 50 12.44 -4.72 15.04
C ILE A 50 12.07 -5.02 16.49
N ASP A 51 12.48 -4.16 17.41
CA ASP A 51 12.10 -4.27 18.82
C ASP A 51 10.70 -3.68 19.06
N LEU A 52 9.69 -4.53 19.16
CA LEU A 52 8.31 -4.14 19.42
C LEU A 52 8.07 -3.47 20.78
N ASN A 53 9.07 -3.42 21.70
CA ASN A 53 8.97 -2.62 22.91
C ASN A 53 9.19 -1.13 22.64
N THR A 54 9.97 -0.78 21.63
CA THR A 54 10.37 0.60 21.29
C THR A 54 9.75 1.10 19.99
N SER A 55 9.37 0.19 19.09
CA SER A 55 8.83 0.52 17.78
C SER A 55 7.52 -0.21 17.51
N ASP A 56 6.67 0.39 16.68
CA ASP A 56 5.42 -0.20 16.22
C ASP A 56 5.50 -0.58 14.74
N ILE A 57 4.82 -1.68 14.40
CA ILE A 57 4.51 -2.08 13.02
C ILE A 57 3.01 -1.87 12.84
N THR A 58 2.63 -1.15 11.81
CA THR A 58 1.22 -0.85 11.53
C THR A 58 0.78 -1.49 10.21
N PHE A 59 -0.32 -2.25 10.26
CA PHE A 59 -1.08 -2.74 9.12
C PHE A 59 -2.48 -2.09 9.19
N ASP A 60 -2.61 -0.91 8.60
CA ASP A 60 -3.82 -0.08 8.71
C ASP A 60 -4.91 -0.54 7.73
N THR A 61 -5.97 -1.15 8.24
CA THR A 61 -7.16 -1.57 7.50
C THR A 61 -8.30 -0.54 7.53
N SER A 62 -8.08 0.64 8.10
CA SER A 62 -9.13 1.64 8.27
C SER A 62 -9.42 2.45 7.00
N ILE A 63 -8.55 2.38 6.01
CA ILE A 63 -8.69 3.13 4.75
C ILE A 63 -9.56 2.37 3.78
N ARG A 64 -10.75 2.93 3.49
CA ARG A 64 -11.75 2.36 2.59
C ARG A 64 -12.17 3.39 1.56
N ILE A 65 -11.80 3.14 0.32
CA ILE A 65 -12.09 4.04 -0.81
C ILE A 65 -12.93 3.26 -1.82
N VAL A 66 -14.15 3.72 -2.04
CA VAL A 66 -15.02 3.22 -3.11
C VAL A 66 -14.83 4.13 -4.31
N GLU A 67 -14.53 3.54 -5.44
CA GLU A 67 -14.30 4.26 -6.67
C GLU A 67 -15.54 5.09 -7.05
N ASP A 68 -15.32 6.30 -7.54
CA ASP A 68 -16.36 7.27 -7.93
C ASP A 68 -17.38 7.62 -6.83
N SER A 69 -17.08 7.25 -5.57
CA SER A 69 -17.94 7.61 -4.45
C SER A 69 -17.49 8.91 -3.79
N MET A 70 -18.46 9.79 -3.55
CA MET A 70 -18.29 11.02 -2.78
C MET A 70 -18.83 10.88 -1.35
N ASP A 71 -19.00 9.64 -0.87
CA ASP A 71 -19.44 9.42 0.51
C ASP A 71 -18.35 9.85 1.51
N GLU A 72 -18.78 10.17 2.74
CA GLU A 72 -17.91 10.71 3.78
C GLU A 72 -16.74 9.77 4.12
N VAL A 73 -16.95 8.46 4.07
CA VAL A 73 -15.92 7.46 4.37
C VAL A 73 -14.84 7.46 3.30
N SER A 74 -15.22 7.42 2.02
CA SER A 74 -14.29 7.44 0.88
C SER A 74 -13.50 8.75 0.85
N VAL A 75 -14.14 9.90 1.07
CA VAL A 75 -13.47 11.20 1.10
C VAL A 75 -12.47 11.28 2.26
N THR A 76 -12.88 10.89 3.47
CA THR A 76 -11.99 10.90 4.65
C THR A 76 -10.83 9.92 4.50
N SER A 77 -11.07 8.74 3.95
CA SER A 77 -10.06 7.74 3.66
C SER A 77 -9.02 8.23 2.65
N THR A 78 -9.49 8.89 1.58
CA THR A 78 -8.59 9.51 0.59
C THR A 78 -7.72 10.59 1.22
N GLN A 79 -8.31 11.46 2.06
CA GLN A 79 -7.55 12.49 2.76
C GLN A 79 -6.50 11.89 3.70
N LYS A 80 -6.85 10.80 4.43
CA LYS A 80 -5.92 10.09 5.32
C LYS A 80 -4.76 9.48 4.54
N LEU A 81 -5.06 8.79 3.42
CA LEU A 81 -4.03 8.20 2.56
C LEU A 81 -3.08 9.28 2.02
N MET A 82 -3.63 10.38 1.50
CA MET A 82 -2.81 11.49 1.00
C MET A 82 -1.97 12.15 2.11
N ALA A 83 -2.46 12.18 3.35
CA ALA A 83 -1.69 12.68 4.48
C ALA A 83 -0.49 11.78 4.80
N TYR A 84 -0.66 10.44 4.77
CA TYR A 84 0.46 9.50 4.93
C TYR A 84 1.52 9.68 3.84
N VAL A 85 1.10 9.79 2.58
CA VAL A 85 2.01 10.03 1.45
C VAL A 85 2.75 11.36 1.62
N ALA A 86 2.04 12.45 1.92
CA ALA A 86 2.63 13.77 2.06
C ALA A 86 3.59 13.89 3.25
N ALA A 87 3.34 13.12 4.32
CA ALA A 87 4.21 13.05 5.50
C ALA A 87 5.39 12.10 5.32
N ASN A 88 5.45 11.35 4.21
CA ASN A 88 6.41 10.27 3.99
C ASN A 88 6.36 9.21 5.11
N GLU A 89 5.13 8.90 5.54
CA GLU A 89 4.84 7.92 6.60
C GLU A 89 4.25 6.62 6.06
N LEU A 90 4.12 6.46 4.74
CA LEU A 90 3.65 5.26 4.08
C LEU A 90 4.83 4.49 3.50
N ASP A 91 5.13 3.32 4.07
CA ASP A 91 6.19 2.45 3.56
C ASP A 91 5.69 1.48 2.49
N SER A 92 4.41 1.07 2.58
CA SER A 92 3.83 0.13 1.63
C SER A 92 2.31 0.25 1.55
N MET A 93 1.75 -0.02 0.38
CA MET A 93 0.32 -0.20 0.17
C MET A 93 0.04 -1.62 -0.31
N ILE A 94 -0.88 -2.31 0.36
CA ILE A 94 -1.35 -3.65 -0.02
C ILE A 94 -2.83 -3.56 -0.36
N THR A 95 -3.20 -3.99 -1.57
CA THR A 95 -4.59 -3.93 -2.02
C THR A 95 -4.87 -4.93 -3.15
N ASP A 96 -6.11 -5.00 -3.62
CA ASP A 96 -6.49 -5.77 -4.79
C ASP A 96 -5.94 -5.14 -6.10
N PHE A 97 -5.90 -5.95 -7.18
CA PHE A 97 -5.34 -5.53 -8.48
C PHE A 97 -6.00 -4.27 -9.05
N ASN A 98 -7.31 -4.16 -8.97
CA ASN A 98 -8.03 -3.02 -9.55
C ASN A 98 -7.70 -1.72 -8.80
N SER A 99 -7.74 -1.77 -7.47
CA SER A 99 -7.37 -0.62 -6.64
C SER A 99 -5.88 -0.26 -6.82
N PHE A 100 -5.00 -1.25 -6.94
CA PHE A 100 -3.56 -1.04 -7.14
C PHE A 100 -3.27 -0.36 -8.47
N GLN A 101 -3.91 -0.80 -9.56
CA GLN A 101 -3.72 -0.26 -10.92
C GLN A 101 -3.86 1.26 -10.97
N LYS A 102 -4.85 1.80 -10.26
CA LYS A 102 -5.09 3.24 -10.20
C LYS A 102 -3.91 4.02 -9.64
N TYR A 103 -3.36 3.56 -8.51
CA TYR A 103 -2.25 4.23 -7.83
C TYR A 103 -0.92 3.98 -8.55
N ALA A 104 -0.73 2.79 -9.09
CA ALA A 104 0.44 2.41 -9.86
C ALA A 104 0.61 3.29 -11.12
N ASN A 105 -0.49 3.53 -11.84
CA ASN A 105 -0.50 4.40 -13.01
C ASN A 105 -0.55 5.91 -12.68
N SER A 106 -0.52 6.27 -11.40
CA SER A 106 -0.40 7.66 -10.92
C SER A 106 0.98 7.96 -10.32
N SER A 107 2.00 7.18 -10.66
CA SER A 107 3.39 7.33 -10.21
C SER A 107 3.55 7.32 -8.68
N LEU A 108 2.65 6.62 -7.95
CA LEU A 108 2.71 6.56 -6.49
C LEU A 108 3.84 5.67 -5.99
N PHE A 109 4.22 4.64 -6.75
CA PHE A 109 5.18 3.63 -6.33
C PHE A 109 6.52 3.80 -7.01
N TYR A 110 7.57 3.35 -6.33
CA TYR A 110 8.92 3.32 -6.86
C TYR A 110 9.09 2.21 -7.91
N ASP A 111 10.03 2.43 -8.83
CA ASP A 111 10.56 1.36 -9.65
C ASP A 111 11.33 0.39 -8.74
N LEU A 112 10.90 -0.86 -8.66
CA LEU A 112 11.52 -1.86 -7.78
C LEU A 112 13.00 -2.09 -8.13
N ARG A 113 13.41 -1.78 -9.35
CA ARG A 113 14.83 -1.86 -9.77
C ARG A 113 15.71 -0.83 -9.08
N ASP A 114 15.13 0.26 -8.56
CA ASP A 114 15.86 1.31 -7.85
C ASP A 114 16.05 1.01 -6.36
N ILE A 115 15.22 0.10 -5.79
CA ILE A 115 15.20 -0.17 -4.35
C ILE A 115 15.60 -1.60 -3.97
N LEU A 116 15.48 -2.57 -4.87
CA LEU A 116 15.83 -3.96 -4.62
C LEU A 116 17.25 -4.27 -5.09
N THR A 117 17.91 -5.20 -4.40
CA THR A 117 19.19 -5.76 -4.85
C THR A 117 18.99 -6.68 -6.04
N GLU A 118 20.05 -6.95 -6.81
CA GLU A 118 20.00 -7.87 -7.95
C GLU A 118 19.51 -9.27 -7.56
N GLU A 119 19.91 -9.77 -6.37
CA GLU A 119 19.46 -11.06 -5.86
C GLU A 119 17.94 -11.06 -5.56
N GLN A 120 17.44 -9.98 -4.95
CA GLN A 120 16.01 -9.81 -4.70
C GLN A 120 15.22 -9.67 -5.99
N LEU A 121 15.71 -8.89 -6.97
CA LEU A 121 15.08 -8.76 -8.28
C LEU A 121 14.91 -10.11 -8.96
N GLN A 122 15.97 -10.94 -9.01
CA GLN A 122 15.91 -12.26 -9.61
C GLN A 122 14.95 -13.21 -8.88
N ALA A 123 14.92 -13.16 -7.55
CA ALA A 123 14.05 -14.01 -6.74
C ALA A 123 12.57 -13.63 -6.85
N LEU A 124 12.27 -12.34 -7.01
CA LEU A 124 10.92 -11.80 -6.99
C LEU A 124 10.34 -11.55 -8.39
N GLU A 125 11.16 -11.63 -9.45
CA GLU A 125 10.72 -11.40 -10.85
C GLU A 125 9.42 -12.13 -11.22
N PRO A 126 9.21 -13.41 -10.83
CA PRO A 126 7.97 -14.13 -11.17
C PRO A 126 6.70 -13.56 -10.52
N TYR A 127 6.86 -12.67 -9.55
CA TYR A 127 5.77 -12.07 -8.77
C TYR A 127 5.59 -10.59 -9.04
N PHE A 128 6.37 -9.99 -9.97
CA PHE A 128 6.27 -8.55 -10.23
C PHE A 128 4.95 -8.19 -10.87
N TYR A 129 4.43 -7.05 -10.43
CA TYR A 129 3.35 -6.29 -11.06
C TYR A 129 3.96 -5.13 -11.83
N TYR A 130 3.65 -5.04 -13.12
CA TYR A 130 4.24 -4.05 -14.02
C TYR A 130 3.24 -2.97 -14.39
N VAL A 131 3.75 -1.79 -14.69
CA VAL A 131 3.06 -0.73 -15.44
C VAL A 131 3.84 -0.42 -16.71
N ASP A 132 3.14 0.05 -17.73
CA ASP A 132 3.81 0.59 -18.93
C ASP A 132 4.09 2.08 -18.69
N ARG A 133 5.37 2.47 -18.68
CA ARG A 133 5.78 3.85 -18.46
C ARG A 133 5.20 4.79 -19.51
N GLU A 134 5.05 4.38 -20.76
CA GLU A 134 4.45 5.20 -21.83
C GLU A 134 2.97 5.52 -21.51
N VAL A 135 2.23 4.57 -20.92
CA VAL A 135 0.85 4.80 -20.49
C VAL A 135 0.82 5.77 -19.32
N VAL A 136 1.71 5.61 -18.34
CA VAL A 136 1.81 6.51 -17.17
C VAL A 136 2.08 7.94 -17.63
N LEU A 137 3.06 8.15 -18.52
CA LEU A 137 3.39 9.47 -19.08
C LEU A 137 2.23 10.08 -19.88
N ALA A 138 1.49 9.26 -20.62
CA ALA A 138 0.31 9.72 -21.35
C ALA A 138 -0.82 10.17 -20.42
N ILE A 139 -1.02 9.48 -19.28
CA ILE A 139 -1.98 9.88 -18.24
C ILE A 139 -1.56 11.21 -17.60
N GLU A 140 -0.29 11.36 -17.24
CA GLU A 140 0.24 12.61 -16.67
C GLU A 140 0.03 13.78 -17.64
N ALA A 141 0.36 13.60 -18.90
CA ALA A 141 0.15 14.63 -19.93
C ALA A 141 -1.33 14.97 -20.14
N ALA A 142 -2.21 13.96 -20.05
CA ALA A 142 -3.66 14.18 -20.18
C ALA A 142 -4.24 14.91 -18.96
N ASN A 143 -3.72 14.67 -17.75
CA ASN A 143 -4.15 15.38 -16.56
C ASN A 143 -3.77 16.86 -16.56
N ASP A 144 -2.72 17.24 -17.28
CA ASP A 144 -2.29 18.63 -17.47
C ASP A 144 -3.11 19.38 -18.54
N ASP A 145 -3.83 18.65 -19.40
CA ASP A 145 -4.71 19.23 -20.44
C ASP A 145 -6.18 19.14 -20.04
N LEU A 146 -6.78 20.27 -19.64
CA LEU A 146 -8.19 20.36 -19.25
C LEU A 146 -9.20 19.98 -20.36
N ASN A 147 -8.76 19.88 -21.62
CA ASN A 147 -9.60 19.48 -22.75
C ASN A 147 -9.28 18.06 -23.23
N SER A 148 -8.43 17.33 -22.51
CA SER A 148 -8.11 15.96 -22.87
C SER A 148 -9.33 15.05 -22.68
N ASP A 149 -9.62 14.25 -23.69
CA ASP A 149 -10.58 13.14 -23.67
C ASP A 149 -9.84 11.78 -23.62
N TYR A 150 -8.56 11.80 -23.26
CA TYR A 150 -7.74 10.60 -23.17
C TYR A 150 -8.33 9.59 -22.18
N SER A 151 -8.54 8.37 -22.65
CA SER A 151 -8.95 7.22 -21.85
C SER A 151 -7.88 6.14 -21.97
N PRO A 152 -7.10 5.87 -20.92
CA PRO A 152 -6.02 4.90 -20.98
C PRO A 152 -6.52 3.48 -21.16
N GLU A 153 -5.86 2.71 -22.02
CA GLU A 153 -5.94 1.25 -22.02
C GLU A 153 -4.73 0.73 -21.23
N TYR A 154 -5.01 -0.05 -20.18
CA TYR A 154 -3.97 -0.62 -19.34
C TYR A 154 -3.60 -2.00 -19.86
N PRO A 155 -2.31 -2.25 -20.20
CA PRO A 155 -1.82 -3.60 -20.48
C PRO A 155 -2.00 -4.52 -19.27
N ASP A 156 -2.02 -5.83 -19.51
CA ASP A 156 -2.03 -6.79 -18.41
C ASP A 156 -0.75 -6.65 -17.58
N PRO A 157 -0.87 -6.35 -16.26
CA PRO A 157 0.30 -6.10 -15.40
C PRO A 157 1.20 -7.32 -15.18
N LEU A 158 0.75 -8.52 -15.57
CA LEU A 158 1.52 -9.76 -15.45
C LEU A 158 2.17 -10.16 -16.78
N HIS A 159 1.94 -9.39 -17.86
CA HIS A 159 2.46 -9.63 -19.20
C HIS A 159 3.34 -8.46 -19.67
N PRO A 160 4.54 -8.25 -19.08
CA PRO A 160 5.43 -7.15 -19.46
C PRO A 160 5.87 -7.16 -20.91
N GLU A 161 5.83 -8.32 -21.57
CA GLU A 161 6.13 -8.47 -23.01
C GLU A 161 5.12 -7.76 -23.93
N GLU A 162 3.94 -7.39 -23.43
CA GLU A 162 2.92 -6.64 -24.17
C GLU A 162 3.08 -5.12 -23.99
N MET A 163 3.99 -4.68 -23.11
CA MET A 163 4.24 -3.28 -22.78
C MET A 163 5.38 -2.68 -23.62
N GLN A 164 5.36 -1.38 -23.81
CA GLN A 164 6.42 -0.66 -24.53
C GLN A 164 7.64 -0.40 -23.64
N ASP A 165 7.41 0.04 -22.39
CA ASP A 165 8.46 0.26 -21.39
C ASP A 165 7.98 -0.28 -20.03
N PRO A 166 8.10 -1.60 -19.78
CA PRO A 166 7.62 -2.22 -18.55
C PRO A 166 8.45 -1.82 -17.33
N VAL A 167 7.78 -1.34 -16.30
CA VAL A 167 8.38 -0.96 -15.03
C VAL A 167 7.75 -1.79 -13.91
N PRO A 168 8.53 -2.58 -13.14
CA PRO A 168 8.01 -3.31 -11.98
C PRO A 168 7.79 -2.34 -10.82
N VAL A 169 6.54 -2.21 -10.36
CA VAL A 169 6.16 -1.27 -9.29
C VAL A 169 5.45 -1.93 -8.12
N GLY A 170 5.24 -3.24 -8.19
CA GLY A 170 4.59 -3.99 -7.13
C GLY A 170 4.96 -5.46 -7.14
N ILE A 171 4.59 -6.16 -6.06
CA ILE A 171 4.80 -7.58 -5.87
C ILE A 171 3.45 -8.25 -5.62
N CYS A 172 3.10 -9.25 -6.44
CA CYS A 172 1.88 -10.04 -6.31
C CYS A 172 1.98 -10.97 -5.10
N LEU A 173 1.04 -10.83 -4.17
CA LEU A 173 0.97 -11.58 -2.92
C LEU A 173 -0.30 -12.43 -2.80
N THR A 174 -0.96 -12.74 -3.91
CA THR A 174 -2.25 -13.47 -3.93
C THR A 174 -2.19 -14.81 -3.21
N ASP A 175 -1.05 -15.51 -3.25
CA ASP A 175 -0.83 -16.79 -2.59
C ASP A 175 -0.14 -16.65 -1.21
N CYS A 176 0.04 -15.43 -0.71
CA CYS A 176 0.64 -15.18 0.60
C CYS A 176 -0.34 -15.53 1.71
N LYS A 177 -0.12 -16.65 2.39
CA LYS A 177 -0.99 -17.15 3.45
C LYS A 177 -1.06 -16.23 4.66
N ASP A 178 0.04 -15.56 5.01
CA ASP A 178 0.08 -14.61 6.12
C ASP A 178 -0.91 -13.46 5.91
N LEU A 179 -1.17 -13.09 4.65
CA LEU A 179 -2.19 -12.10 4.30
C LEU A 179 -3.57 -12.74 4.17
N THR A 180 -3.72 -13.80 3.37
CA THR A 180 -5.03 -14.38 3.05
C THR A 180 -5.70 -15.10 4.21
N ASP A 181 -4.93 -15.61 5.18
CA ASP A 181 -5.45 -16.23 6.39
C ASP A 181 -5.86 -15.20 7.46
N ASN A 182 -5.40 -13.96 7.37
CA ASN A 182 -5.67 -12.91 8.35
C ASN A 182 -6.55 -11.77 7.83
N TYR A 183 -6.52 -11.50 6.51
CA TYR A 183 -7.22 -10.36 5.92
C TYR A 183 -8.10 -10.78 4.75
N TYR A 184 -9.23 -10.11 4.64
CA TYR A 184 -10.12 -10.16 3.48
C TYR A 184 -9.89 -8.92 2.62
N PHE A 185 -9.63 -9.12 1.34
CA PHE A 185 -9.57 -8.06 0.32
C PHE A 185 -10.80 -8.14 -0.56
N ARG A 186 -11.34 -6.99 -0.97
CA ARG A 186 -12.64 -6.93 -1.67
C ARG A 186 -12.56 -7.39 -3.12
N GLY A 187 -11.44 -7.16 -3.79
CA GLY A 187 -11.21 -7.48 -5.20
C GLY A 187 -10.37 -8.74 -5.39
N ASP A 188 -10.11 -9.06 -6.65
CA ASP A 188 -9.28 -10.19 -7.06
C ASP A 188 -7.79 -9.82 -7.04
N GLY A 189 -6.97 -10.79 -6.65
CA GLY A 189 -5.52 -10.62 -6.55
C GLY A 189 -5.12 -9.73 -5.37
N ILE A 190 -3.88 -9.84 -4.94
CA ILE A 190 -3.30 -9.00 -3.88
C ILE A 190 -1.95 -8.51 -4.39
N VAL A 191 -1.72 -7.20 -4.32
CA VAL A 191 -0.45 -6.57 -4.70
C VAL A 191 0.03 -5.67 -3.59
N MET A 192 1.34 -5.66 -3.39
CA MET A 192 2.07 -4.74 -2.52
C MET A 192 2.98 -3.84 -3.38
N GLY A 193 2.90 -2.54 -3.16
CA GLY A 193 3.79 -1.54 -3.74
C GLY A 193 4.32 -0.60 -2.68
#